data_39fd460bd74d20f10acb5aa890831c38
#
_entry.id   39fd460bd74d20f10acb5aa890831c38
#
_cell.length_a   1.000
_cell.length_b   1.000
_cell.length_c   1.000
_cell.angle_alpha   90.00
_cell.angle_beta   90.00
_cell.angle_gamma   90.00
#
_symmetry.space_group_name_H-M   'P 1'
#
loop_
_entity.id
_entity.type
_entity.pdbx_description
1 polymer ?
#
loop_
_entity_poly.entity_id
_entity_poly.type
_entity_poly.pdbx_seq_one_letter_code
_entity_poly.pdbx_strand_id
1 'polypeptide(L)'
;MKLVIAATGASGTIYLQRLLDQIDCSAHEIHLVLSAHAKQVAKQELDHFKIPASVSQHSENDLNVPFVSGSARFDAMVVVPCSMATLGRIASGSSDSALLRAADVFLKERRKLILVPRETPWNLLHARNVVTLLEAGAIVLPAIPSFYSRPASVTAIVDTVVWRILDQIGLPNPSAYRWGGDTAKPSRRR
;
A
#
# COMPACT_ATOMS: atom_id res chain seq x y z
N MET A 1 -12.21 0.37 -11.04
CA MET A 1 -12.24 0.42 -9.56
C MET A 1 -11.92 1.84 -9.11
N LYS A 2 -12.40 2.21 -7.90
CA LYS A 2 -12.03 3.46 -7.23
C LYS A 2 -11.10 3.12 -6.06
N LEU A 3 -9.89 3.61 -6.11
CA LEU A 3 -8.83 3.26 -5.16
C LEU A 3 -8.30 4.48 -4.42
N VAL A 4 -8.02 4.32 -3.14
CA VAL A 4 -7.22 5.28 -2.37
C VAL A 4 -5.85 4.64 -2.12
N ILE A 5 -4.79 5.29 -2.56
CA ILE A 5 -3.42 4.89 -2.26
C ILE A 5 -2.81 5.97 -1.37
N ALA A 6 -2.20 5.57 -0.28
CA ALA A 6 -1.53 6.50 0.62
C ALA A 6 -0.12 6.02 0.95
N ALA A 7 0.79 6.94 1.22
CA ALA A 7 2.10 6.62 1.74
C ALA A 7 2.47 7.51 2.93
N THR A 8 3.18 6.92 3.87
CA THR A 8 3.61 7.60 5.09
C THR A 8 5.12 7.50 5.29
N GLY A 9 5.67 8.10 6.33
CA GLY A 9 7.09 8.31 6.53
C GLY A 9 7.89 7.06 6.95
N ALA A 10 7.66 5.93 6.29
CA ALA A 10 8.51 4.75 6.41
C ALA A 10 9.38 4.60 5.15
N SER A 11 10.58 4.07 5.28
CA SER A 11 11.41 3.69 4.13
C SER A 11 10.69 2.64 3.27
N GLY A 12 10.87 2.68 1.96
CA GLY A 12 10.22 1.77 1.03
C GLY A 12 9.29 2.46 0.03
N THR A 13 9.57 3.71 -0.33
CA THR A 13 8.85 4.42 -1.40
C THR A 13 8.87 3.65 -2.71
N ILE A 14 9.87 2.81 -2.92
CA ILE A 14 9.96 1.93 -4.08
C ILE A 14 8.75 0.98 -4.19
N TYR A 15 8.13 0.54 -3.08
CA TYR A 15 6.91 -0.26 -3.12
C TYR A 15 5.74 0.53 -3.72
N LEU A 16 5.59 1.81 -3.32
CA LEU A 16 4.59 2.69 -3.91
C LEU A 16 4.84 2.91 -5.40
N GLN A 17 6.08 3.23 -5.79
CA GLN A 17 6.43 3.43 -7.20
C GLN A 17 6.09 2.19 -8.01
N ARG A 18 6.51 1.00 -7.55
CA ARG A 18 6.23 -0.25 -8.25
C ARG A 18 4.75 -0.60 -8.30
N LEU A 19 3.98 -0.23 -7.26
CA LEU A 19 2.52 -0.41 -7.27
C LEU A 19 1.88 0.47 -8.36
N LEU A 20 2.26 1.74 -8.44
CA LEU A 20 1.77 2.66 -9.48
C LEU A 20 2.19 2.23 -10.89
N ASP A 21 3.40 1.67 -11.06
CA ASP A 21 3.90 1.17 -12.34
C ASP A 21 3.14 -0.08 -12.83
N GLN A 22 2.58 -0.89 -11.92
CA GLN A 22 1.91 -2.16 -12.26
C GLN A 22 0.38 -2.04 -12.35
N ILE A 23 -0.20 -0.94 -11.85
CA ILE A 23 -1.63 -0.66 -12.02
C ILE A 23 -1.84 0.08 -13.33
N ASP A 24 -2.81 -0.34 -14.14
CA ASP A 24 -3.29 0.51 -15.23
C ASP A 24 -4.05 1.71 -14.64
N CYS A 25 -3.29 2.77 -14.32
CA CYS A 25 -3.84 3.97 -13.70
C CYS A 25 -4.83 4.73 -14.60
N SER A 26 -4.92 4.39 -15.89
CA SER A 26 -5.90 4.99 -16.81
C SER A 26 -7.25 4.27 -16.77
N ALA A 27 -7.26 2.99 -16.42
CA ALA A 27 -8.46 2.17 -16.31
C ALA A 27 -9.16 2.28 -14.93
N HIS A 28 -8.55 2.96 -13.97
CA HIS A 28 -9.03 3.05 -12.59
C HIS A 28 -9.03 4.50 -12.08
N GLU A 29 -10.01 4.85 -11.26
CA GLU A 29 -10.01 6.12 -10.51
C GLU A 29 -9.11 5.97 -9.28
N ILE A 30 -7.95 6.63 -9.29
CA ILE A 30 -6.94 6.52 -8.24
C ILE A 30 -6.72 7.86 -7.57
N HIS A 31 -6.86 7.88 -6.25
CA HIS A 31 -6.60 9.02 -5.38
C HIS A 31 -5.36 8.73 -4.54
N LEU A 32 -4.34 9.59 -4.65
CA LEU A 32 -3.07 9.44 -3.93
C LEU A 32 -2.94 10.49 -2.84
N VAL A 33 -2.61 10.03 -1.62
CA VAL A 33 -2.30 10.89 -0.47
C VAL A 33 -0.89 10.60 0.01
N LEU A 34 -0.01 11.60 -0.04
CA LEU A 34 1.35 11.49 0.50
C LEU A 34 1.46 12.36 1.77
N SER A 35 1.83 11.75 2.89
CA SER A 35 2.16 12.54 4.08
C SER A 35 3.40 13.42 3.83
N ALA A 36 3.58 14.46 4.64
CA ALA A 36 4.75 15.32 4.55
C ALA A 36 6.07 14.51 4.65
N HIS A 37 6.12 13.56 5.58
CA HIS A 37 7.28 12.69 5.74
C HIS A 37 7.47 11.71 4.56
N ALA A 38 6.37 11.19 3.96
CA ALA A 38 6.48 10.35 2.77
C ALA A 38 7.14 11.08 1.60
N LYS A 39 6.82 12.37 1.40
CA LYS A 39 7.46 13.20 0.37
C LYS A 39 8.95 13.40 0.62
N GLN A 40 9.35 13.53 1.88
CA GLN A 40 10.77 13.64 2.26
C GLN A 40 11.52 12.33 1.99
N VAL A 41 10.95 11.19 2.43
CA VAL A 41 11.54 9.86 2.20
C VAL A 41 11.66 9.56 0.71
N ALA A 42 10.63 9.87 -0.08
CA ALA A 42 10.65 9.67 -1.53
C ALA A 42 11.83 10.37 -2.20
N LYS A 43 12.13 11.61 -1.79
CA LYS A 43 13.27 12.38 -2.32
C LYS A 43 14.64 11.79 -1.91
N GLN A 44 14.70 11.08 -0.78
CA GLN A 44 15.93 10.45 -0.30
C GLN A 44 16.20 9.09 -0.93
N GLU A 45 15.12 8.35 -1.26
CA GLU A 45 15.22 6.96 -1.72
C GLU A 45 15.23 6.81 -3.24
N LEU A 46 14.60 7.75 -3.96
CA LEU A 46 14.42 7.64 -5.40
C LEU A 46 14.90 8.90 -6.12
N ASP A 47 15.80 8.71 -7.08
CA ASP A 47 16.23 9.81 -7.97
C ASP A 47 15.05 10.38 -8.77
N HIS A 48 14.10 9.52 -9.13
CA HIS A 48 12.90 9.88 -9.87
C HIS A 48 11.67 9.16 -9.31
N PHE A 49 10.85 9.87 -8.53
CA PHE A 49 9.54 9.41 -8.14
C PHE A 49 8.49 9.94 -9.13
N LYS A 50 7.85 9.02 -9.86
CA LYS A 50 6.89 9.36 -10.94
C LYS A 50 5.47 9.00 -10.52
N ILE A 51 4.58 9.97 -10.60
CA ILE A 51 3.15 9.77 -10.40
C ILE A 51 2.48 9.92 -11.77
N PRO A 52 1.75 8.90 -12.26
CA PRO A 52 1.02 9.00 -13.53
C PRO A 52 0.04 10.18 -13.54
N ALA A 53 -0.09 10.86 -14.67
CA ALA A 53 -0.94 12.06 -14.80
C ALA A 53 -2.44 11.78 -14.54
N SER A 54 -2.87 10.52 -14.70
CA SER A 54 -4.24 10.07 -14.41
C SER A 54 -4.53 9.90 -12.90
N VAL A 55 -3.51 9.98 -12.03
CA VAL A 55 -3.67 9.83 -10.59
C VAL A 55 -3.96 11.18 -9.94
N SER A 56 -5.10 11.29 -9.26
CA SER A 56 -5.49 12.49 -8.52
C SER A 56 -4.73 12.59 -7.21
N GLN A 57 -3.93 13.64 -7.04
CA GLN A 57 -3.14 13.85 -5.83
C GLN A 57 -3.86 14.78 -4.85
N HIS A 58 -3.84 14.43 -3.56
CA HIS A 58 -4.49 15.19 -2.50
C HIS A 58 -3.53 15.51 -1.34
N SER A 59 -3.81 16.61 -0.66
CA SER A 59 -3.13 16.92 0.61
C SER A 59 -3.67 16.03 1.73
N GLU A 60 -2.80 15.58 2.63
CA GLU A 60 -3.22 14.86 3.85
C GLU A 60 -4.09 15.72 4.78
N ASN A 61 -4.05 17.05 4.63
CA ASN A 61 -4.83 17.99 5.44
C ASN A 61 -6.17 18.40 4.81
N ASP A 62 -6.46 17.92 3.58
CA ASP A 62 -7.70 18.27 2.88
C ASP A 62 -8.81 17.27 3.23
N LEU A 63 -9.69 17.67 4.15
CA LEU A 63 -10.85 16.87 4.54
C LEU A 63 -12.07 17.03 3.59
N ASN A 64 -11.96 17.80 2.49
CA ASN A 64 -13.03 17.95 1.50
C ASN A 64 -12.91 16.93 0.34
N VAL A 65 -12.03 15.96 0.45
CA VAL A 65 -11.85 14.90 -0.55
C VAL A 65 -12.94 13.82 -0.45
N PRO A 66 -13.35 13.19 -1.57
CA PRO A 66 -14.52 12.29 -1.57
C PRO A 66 -14.36 11.05 -0.68
N PHE A 67 -13.18 10.52 -0.55
CA PHE A 67 -12.94 9.26 0.17
C PHE A 67 -12.95 9.36 1.70
N VAL A 68 -13.15 10.54 2.26
CA VAL A 68 -13.34 10.75 3.72
C VAL A 68 -14.81 10.61 4.16
N SER A 69 -15.71 10.35 3.22
CA SER A 69 -17.13 10.12 3.48
C SER A 69 -17.53 8.68 3.16
N GLY A 70 -18.28 8.04 4.06
CA GLY A 70 -18.80 6.68 3.84
C GLY A 70 -19.80 6.56 2.69
N SER A 71 -20.48 7.66 2.32
CA SER A 71 -21.43 7.69 1.19
C SER A 71 -20.73 7.62 -0.17
N ALA A 72 -19.46 8.02 -0.26
CA ALA A 72 -18.65 7.82 -1.45
C ALA A 72 -18.21 6.35 -1.52
N ARG A 73 -18.42 5.72 -2.69
CA ARG A 73 -18.11 4.29 -2.88
C ARG A 73 -16.71 4.14 -3.45
N PHE A 74 -15.79 3.70 -2.60
CA PHE A 74 -14.45 3.27 -2.97
C PHE A 74 -14.28 1.78 -2.71
N ASP A 75 -13.48 1.10 -3.53
CA ASP A 75 -13.33 -0.37 -3.52
C ASP A 75 -12.25 -0.83 -2.55
N ALA A 76 -11.12 -0.14 -2.52
CA ALA A 76 -10.01 -0.47 -1.64
C ALA A 76 -9.16 0.76 -1.28
N MET A 77 -8.56 0.70 -0.09
CA MET A 77 -7.50 1.62 0.34
C MET A 77 -6.23 0.85 0.64
N VAL A 78 -5.10 1.36 0.15
CA VAL A 78 -3.77 0.80 0.42
C VAL A 78 -2.89 1.87 1.03
N VAL A 79 -2.26 1.59 2.16
CA VAL A 79 -1.23 2.45 2.76
C VAL A 79 0.13 1.78 2.58
N VAL A 80 0.96 2.30 1.66
CA VAL A 80 2.23 1.70 1.24
C VAL A 80 3.31 2.75 0.93
N PRO A 81 4.42 2.75 1.66
CA PRO A 81 4.62 2.08 2.94
C PRO A 81 3.80 2.71 4.06
N CYS A 82 3.48 1.92 5.08
CA CYS A 82 2.80 2.38 6.27
C CYS A 82 3.80 2.45 7.44
N SER A 83 3.98 3.64 8.03
CA SER A 83 4.78 3.77 9.25
C SER A 83 4.04 3.22 10.46
N MET A 84 4.76 2.73 11.46
CA MET A 84 4.14 2.22 12.69
C MET A 84 3.42 3.33 13.47
N ALA A 85 3.84 4.59 13.33
CA ALA A 85 3.12 5.74 13.88
C ALA A 85 1.73 5.89 13.23
N THR A 86 1.64 5.80 11.91
CA THR A 86 0.35 5.84 11.18
C THR A 86 -0.50 4.63 11.52
N LEU A 87 0.09 3.44 11.55
CA LEU A 87 -0.60 2.19 11.91
C LEU A 87 -1.20 2.30 13.34
N GLY A 88 -0.43 2.82 14.30
CA GLY A 88 -0.90 3.05 15.68
C GLY A 88 -2.04 4.07 15.75
N ARG A 89 -1.98 5.16 14.97
CA ARG A 89 -3.07 6.15 14.90
C ARG A 89 -4.35 5.58 14.31
N ILE A 90 -4.26 4.73 13.29
CA ILE A 90 -5.43 4.04 12.74
C ILE A 90 -5.99 3.08 13.80
N ALA A 91 -5.14 2.30 14.49
CA ALA A 91 -5.56 1.38 15.53
C ALA A 91 -6.25 2.07 16.73
N SER A 92 -5.90 3.32 17.02
CA SER A 92 -6.55 4.13 18.05
C SER A 92 -7.80 4.90 17.59
N GLY A 93 -8.20 4.76 16.33
CA GLY A 93 -9.36 5.45 15.76
C GLY A 93 -9.12 6.95 15.49
N SER A 94 -7.87 7.41 15.38
CA SER A 94 -7.57 8.79 15.02
C SER A 94 -8.04 9.11 13.60
N SER A 95 -8.65 10.28 13.39
CA SER A 95 -9.23 10.67 12.09
C SER A 95 -9.00 12.16 11.76
N ASP A 96 -7.88 12.71 12.22
CA ASP A 96 -7.51 14.12 12.12
C ASP A 96 -6.75 14.50 10.83
N SER A 97 -6.63 13.58 9.89
CA SER A 97 -6.12 13.84 8.53
C SER A 97 -6.96 13.08 7.49
N ALA A 98 -6.89 13.50 6.22
CA ALA A 98 -7.61 12.82 5.13
C ALA A 98 -7.26 11.33 5.04
N LEU A 99 -5.98 10.97 5.24
CA LEU A 99 -5.53 9.59 5.25
C LEU A 99 -6.17 8.79 6.40
N LEU A 100 -6.09 9.30 7.62
CA LEU A 100 -6.62 8.61 8.80
C LEU A 100 -8.15 8.54 8.76
N ARG A 101 -8.79 9.64 8.33
CA ARG A 101 -10.25 9.65 8.15
C ARG A 101 -10.69 8.66 7.09
N ALA A 102 -9.96 8.55 5.98
CA ALA A 102 -10.23 7.53 4.96
C ALA A 102 -10.12 6.11 5.56
N ALA A 103 -9.03 5.81 6.28
CA ALA A 103 -8.85 4.50 6.91
C ALA A 103 -10.00 4.17 7.88
N ASP A 104 -10.44 5.11 8.71
CA ASP A 104 -11.61 4.97 9.59
C ASP A 104 -12.88 4.69 8.78
N VAL A 105 -13.10 5.42 7.69
CA VAL A 105 -14.25 5.19 6.78
C VAL A 105 -14.20 3.78 6.19
N PHE A 106 -13.04 3.31 5.73
CA PHE A 106 -12.92 1.97 5.16
C PHE A 106 -13.22 0.88 6.19
N LEU A 107 -12.76 1.04 7.43
CA LEU A 107 -13.06 0.10 8.52
C LEU A 107 -14.55 0.09 8.88
N LYS A 108 -15.17 1.27 9.12
CA LYS A 108 -16.58 1.33 9.51
C LYS A 108 -17.54 0.87 8.42
N GLU A 109 -17.20 1.06 7.14
CA GLU A 109 -17.98 0.60 5.98
C GLU A 109 -17.63 -0.85 5.57
N ARG A 110 -16.72 -1.53 6.32
CA ARG A 110 -16.23 -2.88 6.04
C ARG A 110 -15.68 -3.04 4.62
N ARG A 111 -14.97 -2.01 4.15
CA ARG A 111 -14.26 -2.01 2.87
C ARG A 111 -12.83 -2.48 3.05
N LYS A 112 -12.19 -2.90 1.97
CA LYS A 112 -10.79 -3.37 2.01
C LYS A 112 -9.85 -2.25 2.41
N LEU A 113 -9.25 -2.35 3.60
CA LEU A 113 -8.13 -1.53 4.05
C LEU A 113 -6.89 -2.42 4.12
N ILE A 114 -5.88 -2.13 3.30
CA ILE A 114 -4.62 -2.87 3.20
C ILE A 114 -3.52 -1.97 3.75
N LEU A 115 -2.90 -2.41 4.84
CA LEU A 115 -1.79 -1.71 5.47
C LEU A 115 -0.50 -2.48 5.20
N VAL A 116 0.51 -1.78 4.65
CA VAL A 116 1.81 -2.37 4.30
C VAL A 116 2.90 -1.79 5.22
N PRO A 117 2.97 -2.26 6.48
CA PRO A 117 3.95 -1.74 7.43
C PRO A 117 5.37 -2.11 7.02
N ARG A 118 6.31 -1.14 7.19
CA ARG A 118 7.74 -1.35 7.04
C ARG A 118 8.45 -0.81 8.27
N GLU A 119 8.92 -1.72 9.11
CA GLU A 119 9.60 -1.42 10.37
C GLU A 119 10.42 -2.63 10.86
N THR A 120 11.56 -2.36 11.47
CA THR A 120 12.38 -3.36 12.16
C THR A 120 13.28 -2.70 13.21
N PRO A 121 13.44 -3.26 14.45
CA PRO A 121 12.61 -4.32 15.03
C PRO A 121 11.23 -3.80 15.44
N TRP A 122 10.27 -4.70 15.70
CA TRP A 122 9.00 -4.35 16.30
C TRP A 122 9.08 -4.38 17.82
N ASN A 123 8.32 -3.48 18.48
CA ASN A 123 8.05 -3.54 19.90
C ASN A 123 6.65 -4.11 20.17
N LEU A 124 6.33 -4.33 21.45
CA LEU A 124 5.05 -4.91 21.84
C LEU A 124 3.85 -4.01 21.47
N LEU A 125 4.02 -2.67 21.47
CA LEU A 125 2.94 -1.76 21.07
C LEU A 125 2.63 -1.91 19.58
N HIS A 126 3.66 -2.06 18.73
CA HIS A 126 3.47 -2.35 17.31
C HIS A 126 2.67 -3.63 17.10
N ALA A 127 3.04 -4.72 17.79
CA ALA A 127 2.34 -5.99 17.67
C ALA A 127 0.87 -5.88 18.14
N ARG A 128 0.60 -5.21 19.24
CA ARG A 128 -0.77 -4.99 19.75
C ARG A 128 -1.62 -4.17 18.77
N ASN A 129 -1.08 -3.11 18.20
CA ASN A 129 -1.78 -2.29 17.20
C ASN A 129 -2.11 -3.12 15.95
N VAL A 130 -1.21 -4.02 15.52
CA VAL A 130 -1.48 -4.95 14.42
C VAL A 130 -2.64 -5.89 14.76
N VAL A 131 -2.65 -6.47 15.95
CA VAL A 131 -3.76 -7.33 16.41
C VAL A 131 -5.09 -6.57 16.36
N THR A 132 -5.14 -5.37 16.95
CA THR A 132 -6.33 -4.50 16.93
C THR A 132 -6.85 -4.25 15.52
N LEU A 133 -5.96 -3.98 14.57
CA LEU A 133 -6.35 -3.71 13.18
C LEU A 133 -6.83 -4.95 12.44
N LEU A 134 -6.23 -6.12 12.71
CA LEU A 134 -6.69 -7.39 12.17
C LEU A 134 -8.09 -7.74 12.70
N GLU A 135 -8.35 -7.54 13.99
CA GLU A 135 -9.66 -7.72 14.61
C GLU A 135 -10.71 -6.74 14.03
N ALA A 136 -10.30 -5.50 13.72
CA ALA A 136 -11.15 -4.51 13.05
C ALA A 136 -11.42 -4.84 11.57
N GLY A 137 -10.74 -5.85 10.99
CA GLY A 137 -10.94 -6.31 9.62
C GLY A 137 -9.99 -5.70 8.58
N ALA A 138 -8.94 -4.99 9.00
CA ALA A 138 -7.88 -4.55 8.09
C ALA A 138 -7.03 -5.75 7.64
N ILE A 139 -6.48 -5.65 6.43
CA ILE A 139 -5.46 -6.58 5.94
C ILE A 139 -4.10 -5.97 6.25
N VAL A 140 -3.34 -6.61 7.14
CA VAL A 140 -1.98 -6.20 7.43
C VAL A 140 -1.02 -7.08 6.62
N LEU A 141 -0.31 -6.45 5.67
CA LEU A 141 0.59 -7.09 4.72
C LEU A 141 1.99 -6.45 4.90
N PRO A 142 2.82 -6.95 5.82
CA PRO A 142 4.15 -6.39 6.04
C PRO A 142 4.98 -6.39 4.75
N ALA A 143 5.83 -5.37 4.57
CA ALA A 143 6.73 -5.26 3.42
C ALA A 143 7.88 -6.28 3.54
N ILE A 144 7.53 -7.57 3.56
CA ILE A 144 8.46 -8.71 3.70
C ILE A 144 8.46 -9.49 2.39
N PRO A 145 9.56 -9.41 1.59
CA PRO A 145 9.68 -10.09 0.31
C PRO A 145 9.71 -11.60 0.42
N SER A 146 9.33 -12.28 -0.65
CA SER A 146 9.53 -13.73 -0.81
C SER A 146 10.62 -14.01 -1.86
N PHE A 147 11.27 -15.17 -1.74
CA PHE A 147 12.41 -15.55 -2.58
C PHE A 147 12.16 -16.81 -3.44
N TYR A 148 10.95 -17.34 -3.44
CA TYR A 148 10.60 -18.53 -4.22
C TYR A 148 10.80 -18.35 -5.74
N SER A 149 10.55 -17.11 -6.24
CA SER A 149 10.77 -16.75 -7.65
C SER A 149 12.24 -16.55 -8.02
N ARG A 150 13.19 -16.65 -7.05
CA ARG A 150 14.62 -16.34 -7.21
C ARG A 150 14.85 -14.96 -7.87
N PRO A 151 14.36 -13.88 -7.26
CA PRO A 151 14.45 -12.54 -7.84
C PRO A 151 15.91 -12.12 -8.04
N ALA A 152 16.23 -11.59 -9.23
CA ALA A 152 17.60 -11.24 -9.63
C ALA A 152 17.94 -9.75 -9.44
N SER A 153 17.01 -8.93 -8.96
CA SER A 153 17.21 -7.50 -8.77
C SER A 153 16.41 -6.99 -7.57
N VAL A 154 16.76 -5.81 -7.05
CA VAL A 154 15.97 -5.13 -6.00
C VAL A 154 14.52 -4.92 -6.44
N THR A 155 14.31 -4.48 -7.68
CA THR A 155 12.95 -4.32 -8.25
C THR A 155 12.17 -5.62 -8.22
N ALA A 156 12.78 -6.74 -8.64
CA ALA A 156 12.13 -8.04 -8.62
C ALA A 156 11.83 -8.54 -7.19
N ILE A 157 12.67 -8.19 -6.20
CA ILE A 157 12.41 -8.45 -4.78
C ILE A 157 11.18 -7.66 -4.31
N VAL A 158 11.15 -6.37 -4.59
CA VAL A 158 10.03 -5.46 -4.24
C VAL A 158 8.73 -5.93 -4.89
N ASP A 159 8.78 -6.36 -6.14
CA ASP A 159 7.61 -6.84 -6.89
C ASP A 159 6.94 -8.05 -6.21
N THR A 160 7.66 -8.87 -5.46
CA THR A 160 7.05 -9.99 -4.72
C THR A 160 6.05 -9.53 -3.66
N VAL A 161 6.25 -8.35 -3.08
CA VAL A 161 5.31 -7.71 -2.14
C VAL A 161 4.19 -7.01 -2.91
N VAL A 162 4.52 -6.28 -3.97
CA VAL A 162 3.55 -5.55 -4.80
C VAL A 162 2.52 -6.51 -5.40
N TRP A 163 2.93 -7.69 -5.86
CA TRP A 163 2.01 -8.72 -6.34
C TRP A 163 0.99 -9.13 -5.28
N ARG A 164 1.42 -9.25 -4.01
CA ARG A 164 0.49 -9.57 -2.92
C ARG A 164 -0.48 -8.42 -2.63
N ILE A 165 -0.03 -7.16 -2.77
CA ILE A 165 -0.91 -5.99 -2.66
C ILE A 165 -1.97 -6.02 -3.77
N LEU A 166 -1.56 -6.24 -5.02
CA LEU A 166 -2.47 -6.34 -6.17
C LEU A 166 -3.50 -7.46 -5.99
N ASP A 167 -3.07 -8.64 -5.51
CA ASP A 167 -3.97 -9.75 -5.19
C ASP A 167 -5.01 -9.35 -4.15
N GLN A 168 -4.62 -8.64 -3.08
CA GLN A 168 -5.56 -8.20 -2.04
C GLN A 168 -6.53 -7.13 -2.54
N ILE A 169 -6.08 -6.22 -3.42
CA ILE A 169 -6.97 -5.27 -4.09
C ILE A 169 -7.97 -6.04 -4.97
N GLY A 170 -7.56 -7.10 -5.62
CA GLY A 170 -8.33 -7.87 -6.59
C GLY A 170 -8.06 -7.45 -8.04
N LEU A 171 -6.88 -6.86 -8.30
CA LEU A 171 -6.44 -6.50 -9.64
C LEU A 171 -5.72 -7.65 -10.35
N PRO A 172 -5.87 -7.80 -11.67
CA PRO A 172 -5.14 -8.79 -12.45
C PRO A 172 -3.62 -8.58 -12.31
N ASN A 173 -2.90 -9.68 -12.11
CA ASN A 173 -1.45 -9.66 -11.99
C ASN A 173 -0.84 -10.88 -12.68
N PRO A 174 -0.75 -10.87 -14.02
CA PRO A 174 -0.25 -12.01 -14.80
C PRO A 174 1.24 -12.25 -14.62
N SER A 175 2.01 -11.25 -14.19
CA SER A 175 3.46 -11.36 -13.98
C SER A 175 3.82 -11.97 -12.62
N ALA A 176 2.85 -12.14 -11.71
CA ALA A 176 3.11 -12.63 -10.37
C ALA A 176 3.53 -14.12 -10.38
N TYR A 177 4.58 -14.42 -9.62
CA TYR A 177 4.89 -15.80 -9.31
C TYR A 177 3.73 -16.46 -8.53
N ARG A 178 3.28 -17.63 -8.98
CA ARG A 178 2.21 -18.41 -8.33
C ARG A 178 2.77 -19.76 -7.86
N TRP A 179 2.53 -20.10 -6.60
CA TRP A 179 2.89 -21.40 -6.08
C TRP A 179 2.05 -22.49 -6.75
N GLY A 180 2.71 -23.50 -7.33
CA GLY A 180 2.03 -24.57 -8.08
C GLY A 180 1.47 -24.16 -9.46
N GLY A 181 1.68 -22.91 -9.90
CA GLY A 181 1.31 -22.47 -11.25
C GLY A 181 2.37 -22.86 -12.28
N ASP A 182 1.98 -22.96 -13.55
CA ASP A 182 2.87 -23.14 -14.71
C ASP A 182 3.69 -21.87 -14.97
N THR A 183 4.62 -21.54 -14.09
CA THR A 183 5.65 -20.55 -14.41
C THR A 183 6.67 -21.25 -15.30
N ALA A 184 6.86 -20.76 -16.53
CA ALA A 184 7.92 -21.21 -17.42
C ALA A 184 9.22 -21.35 -16.61
N LYS A 185 9.72 -22.58 -16.50
CA LYS A 185 11.00 -22.86 -15.83
C LYS A 185 12.05 -21.96 -16.47
N PRO A 186 12.82 -21.17 -15.71
CA PRO A 186 13.94 -20.45 -16.28
C PRO A 186 14.84 -21.50 -16.95
N SER A 187 15.13 -21.32 -18.24
CA SER A 187 15.98 -22.20 -18.98
C SER A 187 17.30 -22.39 -18.22
N ARG A 188 17.61 -23.60 -17.81
CA ARG A 188 18.94 -23.96 -17.28
C ARG A 188 19.95 -23.66 -18.36
N ARG A 189 20.59 -22.49 -18.35
CA ARG A 189 21.87 -22.36 -19.08
C ARG A 189 22.91 -23.15 -18.29
N ARG A 190 23.45 -24.18 -18.92
CA ARG A 190 24.61 -24.94 -18.47
C ARG A 190 25.85 -24.06 -18.57
#